data_5ee4bc570dbc535a79b2de8b305adb7b
#
_entry.id   5ee4bc570dbc535a79b2de8b305adb7b
#
_cell.length_a   1.000
_cell.length_b   1.000
_cell.length_c   1.000
_cell.angle_alpha   90.00
_cell.angle_beta   90.00
_cell.angle_gamma   90.00
#
_symmetry.space_group_name_H-M   'P 1'
#
loop_
_entity.id
_entity.type
_entity.pdbx_description
1 polymer ?
#
loop_
_entity_poly.entity_id
_entity_poly.type
_entity_poly.pdbx_seq_one_letter_code
_entity_poly.pdbx_strand_id
1 'polypeptide(L)'
;MLLCSLLINLSTIPIVGYFIYKKYKQVTSVSAADQRRENRIDMFNMLETNENEIVFVGDSHIERCHWDELFNKPTIMNRGIGGDNSNGLLNRIEEIAAMSPLKLFIMIGINDIIIGRNPEAIILNYEKIIDKMKVASPSTQLFVHSVLPSNDKKWVWDKIDPYKVIEVNNKLALLKGCIYIDLYSEFVTDKSLNRDFTNDGLHLSGKGYQKWKSVIEPYLD
;
A
#
# COMPACT_ATOMS: atom_id res chain seq x y z
N MET A 1 -12.84 -48.86 -34.95
CA MET A 1 -12.84 -48.23 -33.61
C MET A 1 -11.46 -47.83 -33.10
N LEU A 2 -10.39 -48.62 -33.24
CA LEU A 2 -9.05 -48.24 -32.73
C LEU A 2 -8.42 -47.03 -33.47
N LEU A 3 -8.60 -46.85 -34.78
CA LEU A 3 -8.05 -45.71 -35.52
C LEU A 3 -8.67 -44.34 -35.12
N CYS A 4 -9.97 -44.31 -34.82
CA CYS A 4 -10.60 -43.08 -34.34
C CYS A 4 -10.15 -42.69 -32.93
N SER A 5 -9.86 -43.66 -32.07
CA SER A 5 -9.35 -43.42 -30.70
C SER A 5 -7.90 -42.84 -30.74
N LEU A 6 -7.06 -43.32 -31.69
CA LEU A 6 -5.70 -42.78 -31.90
C LEU A 6 -5.70 -41.32 -32.40
N LEU A 7 -6.61 -40.98 -33.34
CA LEU A 7 -6.71 -39.65 -33.92
C LEU A 7 -7.20 -38.61 -32.86
N ILE A 8 -8.13 -39.00 -32.00
CA ILE A 8 -8.58 -38.15 -30.89
C ILE A 8 -7.45 -37.91 -29.91
N ASN A 9 -6.66 -38.92 -29.58
CA ASN A 9 -5.51 -38.77 -28.68
C ASN A 9 -4.42 -37.84 -29.26
N LEU A 10 -4.12 -37.96 -30.57
CA LEU A 10 -3.12 -37.12 -31.24
C LEU A 10 -3.54 -35.62 -31.35
N SER A 11 -4.84 -35.33 -31.41
CA SER A 11 -5.33 -33.94 -31.45
C SER A 11 -5.46 -33.30 -30.08
N THR A 12 -5.62 -34.06 -29.02
CA THR A 12 -5.78 -33.55 -27.65
C THR A 12 -4.44 -33.28 -26.96
N ILE A 13 -3.37 -34.01 -27.30
CA ILE A 13 -2.03 -33.81 -26.71
C ILE A 13 -1.51 -32.37 -26.87
N PRO A 14 -1.58 -31.72 -28.06
CA PRO A 14 -1.12 -30.34 -28.23
C PRO A 14 -1.97 -29.35 -27.41
N ILE A 15 -3.28 -29.60 -27.30
CA ILE A 15 -4.20 -28.74 -26.56
C ILE A 15 -3.91 -28.82 -25.06
N VAL A 16 -3.78 -30.02 -24.53
CA VAL A 16 -3.40 -30.23 -23.11
C VAL A 16 -2.01 -29.67 -22.82
N GLY A 17 -1.04 -29.90 -23.71
CA GLY A 17 0.30 -29.33 -23.62
C GLY A 17 0.28 -27.80 -23.61
N TYR A 18 -0.55 -27.17 -24.46
CA TYR A 18 -0.73 -25.71 -24.48
C TYR A 18 -1.30 -25.18 -23.16
N PHE A 19 -2.31 -25.82 -22.59
CA PHE A 19 -2.89 -25.42 -21.31
C PHE A 19 -1.93 -25.61 -20.16
N ILE A 20 -1.17 -26.71 -20.13
CA ILE A 20 -0.12 -26.97 -19.13
C ILE A 20 0.98 -25.91 -19.27
N TYR A 21 1.46 -25.61 -20.47
CA TYR A 21 2.45 -24.58 -20.73
C TYR A 21 1.97 -23.20 -20.33
N LYS A 22 0.72 -22.85 -20.67
CA LYS A 22 0.10 -21.56 -20.30
C LYS A 22 0.01 -21.43 -18.78
N LYS A 23 -0.44 -22.51 -18.10
CA LYS A 23 -0.52 -22.54 -16.63
C LYS A 23 0.88 -22.48 -15.99
N TYR A 24 1.85 -23.22 -16.51
CA TYR A 24 3.23 -23.18 -16.07
C TYR A 24 3.83 -21.78 -16.23
N LYS A 25 3.66 -21.15 -17.39
CA LYS A 25 4.12 -19.78 -17.65
C LYS A 25 3.44 -18.75 -16.73
N GLN A 26 2.18 -18.95 -16.41
CA GLN A 26 1.44 -18.09 -15.48
C GLN A 26 1.93 -18.25 -14.03
N VAL A 27 2.31 -19.46 -13.63
CA VAL A 27 2.82 -19.75 -12.27
C VAL A 27 4.29 -19.35 -12.12
N THR A 28 5.08 -19.38 -13.19
CA THR A 28 6.52 -19.05 -13.16
C THR A 28 6.82 -17.61 -13.56
N SER A 29 5.87 -16.88 -14.14
CA SER A 29 6.06 -15.45 -14.42
C SER A 29 5.77 -14.63 -13.17
N VAL A 30 6.82 -14.02 -12.63
CA VAL A 30 6.66 -12.90 -11.68
C VAL A 30 5.75 -11.86 -12.33
N SER A 31 4.68 -11.45 -11.66
CA SER A 31 3.78 -10.45 -12.23
C SER A 31 4.55 -9.13 -12.44
N ALA A 32 4.13 -8.32 -13.40
CA ALA A 32 4.73 -7.01 -13.60
C ALA A 32 4.59 -6.10 -12.35
N ALA A 33 3.61 -6.39 -11.50
CA ALA A 33 3.43 -5.70 -10.22
C ALA A 33 4.46 -6.16 -9.19
N ASP A 34 4.71 -7.48 -9.08
CA ASP A 34 5.73 -8.03 -8.19
C ASP A 34 7.12 -7.56 -8.61
N GLN A 35 7.41 -7.55 -9.92
CA GLN A 35 8.69 -7.10 -10.45
C GLN A 35 8.93 -5.60 -10.16
N ARG A 36 7.90 -4.76 -10.30
CA ARG A 36 8.01 -3.34 -9.90
C ARG A 36 8.24 -3.18 -8.41
N ARG A 37 7.59 -4.01 -7.59
CA ARG A 37 7.77 -4.01 -6.15
C ARG A 37 9.20 -4.38 -5.77
N GLU A 38 9.73 -5.45 -6.31
CA GLU A 38 11.11 -5.90 -6.08
C GLU A 38 12.12 -4.84 -6.52
N ASN A 39 11.98 -4.28 -7.73
CA ASN A 39 12.86 -3.21 -8.21
C ASN A 39 12.81 -1.96 -7.30
N ARG A 40 11.65 -1.66 -6.73
CA ARG A 40 11.49 -0.52 -5.82
C ARG A 40 12.18 -0.76 -4.48
N ILE A 41 12.06 -1.97 -3.94
CA ILE A 41 12.77 -2.39 -2.71
C ILE A 41 14.28 -2.36 -2.95
N ASP A 42 14.74 -2.95 -4.06
CA ASP A 42 16.15 -2.95 -4.43
C ASP A 42 16.72 -1.53 -4.54
N MET A 43 15.98 -0.62 -5.19
CA MET A 43 16.35 0.79 -5.22
C MET A 43 16.47 1.39 -3.82
N PHE A 44 15.51 1.11 -2.92
CA PHE A 44 15.56 1.64 -1.56
C PHE A 44 16.80 1.17 -0.78
N ASN A 45 17.22 -0.07 -1.00
CA ASN A 45 18.41 -0.65 -0.36
C ASN A 45 19.73 -0.03 -0.86
N MET A 46 19.71 0.59 -2.05
CA MET A 46 20.87 1.27 -2.61
C MET A 46 20.98 2.75 -2.19
N LEU A 47 19.92 3.33 -1.62
CA LEU A 47 19.92 4.72 -1.18
C LEU A 47 20.61 4.86 0.17
N GLU A 48 21.47 5.86 0.27
CA GLU A 48 22.03 6.26 1.57
C GLU A 48 20.93 6.77 2.50
N THR A 49 21.06 6.47 3.78
CA THR A 49 20.16 6.94 4.83
C THR A 49 20.95 7.74 5.84
N ASN A 50 20.36 8.82 6.34
CA ASN A 50 20.94 9.67 7.36
C ASN A 50 20.09 9.63 8.63
N GLU A 51 20.70 9.94 9.76
CA GLU A 51 19.96 10.14 11.01
C GLU A 51 18.99 11.33 10.89
N ASN A 52 17.88 11.28 11.62
CA ASN A 52 16.85 12.32 11.67
C ASN A 52 15.97 12.45 10.42
N GLU A 53 15.88 11.43 9.61
CA GLU A 53 14.98 11.41 8.47
C GLU A 53 13.52 11.25 8.89
N ILE A 54 12.63 11.82 8.09
CA ILE A 54 11.19 11.61 8.17
C ILE A 54 10.82 10.67 7.04
N VAL A 55 10.27 9.51 7.37
CA VAL A 55 9.99 8.48 6.38
C VAL A 55 8.48 8.31 6.19
N PHE A 56 8.03 8.32 4.94
CA PHE A 56 6.66 7.97 4.56
C PHE A 56 6.65 6.58 3.94
N VAL A 57 5.87 5.65 4.53
CA VAL A 57 5.70 4.29 4.03
C VAL A 57 4.24 3.96 3.74
N GLY A 58 4.01 3.16 2.73
CA GLY A 58 2.67 2.73 2.35
C GLY A 58 2.58 2.26 0.91
N ASP A 59 1.41 2.41 0.34
CA ASP A 59 1.08 2.00 -1.01
C ASP A 59 1.26 3.12 -2.07
N SER A 60 0.46 3.08 -3.13
CA SER A 60 0.50 4.07 -4.21
C SER A 60 0.13 5.50 -3.78
N HIS A 61 -0.62 5.68 -2.70
CA HIS A 61 -0.91 7.01 -2.17
C HIS A 61 0.36 7.67 -1.63
N ILE A 62 1.24 6.89 -1.01
CA ILE A 62 2.54 7.38 -0.56
C ILE A 62 3.51 7.48 -1.74
N GLU A 63 3.58 6.46 -2.60
CA GLU A 63 4.55 6.40 -3.70
C GLU A 63 4.45 7.60 -4.65
N ARG A 64 3.23 8.05 -4.97
CA ARG A 64 2.96 9.05 -6.01
C ARG A 64 3.24 10.49 -5.61
N CYS A 65 3.56 10.76 -4.36
CA CYS A 65 3.85 12.10 -3.86
C CYS A 65 5.35 12.37 -3.81
N HIS A 66 5.77 13.51 -4.27
CA HIS A 66 7.10 14.07 -4.04
C HIS A 66 7.08 14.81 -2.70
N TRP A 67 7.21 14.04 -1.62
CA TRP A 67 7.03 14.54 -0.24
C TRP A 67 8.06 15.59 0.16
N ASP A 68 9.30 15.39 -0.23
CA ASP A 68 10.42 16.30 -0.01
C ASP A 68 10.20 17.66 -0.67
N GLU A 69 9.75 17.66 -1.93
CA GLU A 69 9.39 18.88 -2.66
C GLU A 69 8.13 19.53 -2.08
N LEU A 70 7.09 18.71 -1.76
CA LEU A 70 5.82 19.22 -1.25
C LEU A 70 6.01 19.99 0.06
N PHE A 71 6.89 19.53 0.95
CA PHE A 71 7.19 20.16 2.23
C PHE A 71 8.44 21.06 2.19
N ASN A 72 9.16 21.10 1.08
CA ASN A 72 10.48 21.76 0.97
C ASN A 72 11.43 21.31 2.10
N LYS A 73 11.45 20.01 2.39
CA LYS A 73 12.27 19.35 3.41
C LYS A 73 13.01 18.17 2.79
N PRO A 74 14.29 18.30 2.41
CA PRO A 74 15.08 17.22 1.76
C PRO A 74 15.28 15.98 2.62
N THR A 75 15.03 16.07 3.92
CA THR A 75 15.13 14.96 4.88
C THR A 75 13.90 14.05 4.87
N ILE A 76 12.90 14.33 4.02
CA ILE A 76 11.73 13.47 3.89
C ILE A 76 11.98 12.41 2.82
N MET A 77 11.82 11.15 3.20
CA MET A 77 12.00 10.00 2.33
C MET A 77 10.68 9.34 1.98
N ASN A 78 10.48 9.09 0.70
CA ASN A 78 9.36 8.30 0.20
C ASN A 78 9.76 6.82 0.09
N ARG A 79 9.14 5.98 0.90
CA ARG A 79 9.26 4.52 0.87
C ARG A 79 7.93 3.83 0.52
N GLY A 80 7.07 4.52 -0.25
CA GLY A 80 5.84 3.97 -0.81
C GLY A 80 6.09 3.01 -1.97
N ILE A 81 5.22 1.99 -2.09
CA ILE A 81 5.25 1.02 -3.18
C ILE A 81 3.82 0.81 -3.70
N GLY A 82 3.59 1.15 -4.97
CA GLY A 82 2.29 1.00 -5.60
C GLY A 82 1.76 -0.43 -5.55
N GLY A 83 0.52 -0.59 -5.10
CA GLY A 83 -0.11 -1.91 -4.93
C GLY A 83 0.29 -2.65 -3.67
N ASP A 84 1.17 -2.09 -2.82
CA ASP A 84 1.55 -2.73 -1.56
C ASP A 84 0.35 -2.82 -0.60
N ASN A 85 0.37 -3.82 0.27
CA ASN A 85 -0.64 -4.07 1.28
C ASN A 85 0.01 -4.26 2.66
N SER A 86 -0.79 -4.44 3.69
CA SER A 86 -0.28 -4.55 5.06
C SER A 86 0.72 -5.70 5.26
N ASN A 87 0.56 -6.83 4.57
CA ASN A 87 1.56 -7.91 4.59
C ASN A 87 2.87 -7.48 3.90
N GLY A 88 2.76 -6.82 2.76
CA GLY A 88 3.92 -6.35 2.02
C GLY A 88 4.74 -5.36 2.82
N LEU A 89 4.09 -4.41 3.51
CA LEU A 89 4.77 -3.50 4.42
C LEU A 89 5.38 -4.22 5.62
N LEU A 90 4.66 -5.16 6.26
CA LEU A 90 5.16 -5.96 7.37
C LEU A 90 6.44 -6.72 7.01
N ASN A 91 6.54 -7.23 5.78
CA ASN A 91 7.70 -8.00 5.31
C ASN A 91 8.97 -7.13 5.11
N ARG A 92 8.83 -5.80 4.96
CA ARG A 92 9.94 -4.87 4.74
C ARG A 92 10.14 -3.85 5.88
N ILE A 93 9.39 -3.99 6.97
CA ILE A 93 9.44 -3.00 8.06
C ILE A 93 10.78 -3.01 8.81
N GLU A 94 11.49 -4.14 8.83
CA GLU A 94 12.80 -4.24 9.47
C GLU A 94 13.86 -3.41 8.71
N GLU A 95 13.78 -3.34 7.40
CA GLU A 95 14.63 -2.46 6.57
C GLU A 95 14.37 -0.99 6.89
N ILE A 96 13.09 -0.61 7.10
CA ILE A 96 12.71 0.75 7.50
C ILE A 96 13.19 1.03 8.95
N ALA A 97 13.07 0.07 9.85
CA ALA A 97 13.51 0.22 11.23
C ALA A 97 15.04 0.39 11.32
N ALA A 98 15.79 -0.29 10.46
CA ALA A 98 17.25 -0.17 10.39
C ALA A 98 17.72 1.26 10.01
N MET A 99 16.88 2.05 9.32
CA MET A 99 17.14 3.46 9.03
C MET A 99 17.08 4.35 10.29
N SER A 100 16.48 3.86 11.37
CA SER A 100 16.26 4.62 12.62
C SER A 100 15.65 6.01 12.39
N PRO A 101 14.54 6.13 11.64
CA PRO A 101 13.98 7.42 11.30
C PRO A 101 13.51 8.18 12.55
N LEU A 102 13.59 9.51 12.53
CA LEU A 102 13.02 10.35 13.58
C LEU A 102 11.50 10.18 13.65
N LYS A 103 10.83 10.18 12.49
CA LYS A 103 9.38 10.04 12.35
C LYS A 103 9.05 9.08 11.24
N LEU A 104 8.08 8.19 11.47
CA LEU A 104 7.57 7.26 10.47
C LEU A 104 6.07 7.46 10.29
N PHE A 105 5.68 7.89 9.09
CA PHE A 105 4.28 8.07 8.68
C PHE A 105 3.83 6.87 7.86
N ILE A 106 2.77 6.20 8.31
CA ILE A 106 2.28 4.94 7.73
C ILE A 106 0.87 5.13 7.19
N MET A 107 0.65 4.81 5.92
CA MET A 107 -0.68 4.65 5.33
C MET A 107 -0.70 3.43 4.42
N ILE A 108 -1.43 2.40 4.80
CA ILE A 108 -1.60 1.15 4.09
C ILE A 108 -2.97 0.54 4.41
N GLY A 109 -3.54 -0.26 3.50
CA GLY A 109 -4.77 -1.00 3.80
C GLY A 109 -5.82 -0.97 2.70
N ILE A 110 -5.81 0.00 1.80
CA ILE A 110 -6.79 0.03 0.71
C ILE A 110 -6.65 -1.18 -0.21
N ASN A 111 -5.42 -1.61 -0.52
CA ASN A 111 -5.17 -2.79 -1.33
C ASN A 111 -5.55 -4.09 -0.60
N ASP A 112 -5.45 -4.13 0.73
CA ASP A 112 -5.98 -5.23 1.54
C ASP A 112 -7.48 -5.37 1.37
N ILE A 113 -8.21 -4.25 1.42
CA ILE A 113 -9.67 -4.20 1.25
C ILE A 113 -10.05 -4.63 -0.17
N ILE A 114 -9.34 -4.15 -1.19
CA ILE A 114 -9.55 -4.52 -2.60
C ILE A 114 -9.44 -6.04 -2.80
N ILE A 115 -8.44 -6.67 -2.22
CA ILE A 115 -8.26 -8.13 -2.33
C ILE A 115 -9.14 -8.93 -1.36
N GLY A 116 -10.05 -8.26 -0.64
CA GLY A 116 -11.02 -8.90 0.25
C GLY A 116 -10.46 -9.35 1.60
N ARG A 117 -9.32 -8.79 2.04
CA ARG A 117 -8.76 -9.10 3.36
C ARG A 117 -9.67 -8.63 4.47
N ASN A 118 -9.75 -9.43 5.53
CA ASN A 118 -10.52 -9.12 6.74
C ASN A 118 -9.87 -7.92 7.48
N PRO A 119 -10.64 -6.94 7.98
CA PRO A 119 -10.16 -5.83 8.78
C PRO A 119 -9.28 -6.24 9.96
N GLU A 120 -9.63 -7.29 10.69
CA GLU A 120 -8.85 -7.80 11.83
C GLU A 120 -7.42 -8.21 11.40
N ALA A 121 -7.29 -8.83 10.22
CA ALA A 121 -5.98 -9.22 9.71
C ALA A 121 -5.12 -8.01 9.32
N ILE A 122 -5.73 -6.92 8.85
CA ILE A 122 -5.05 -5.65 8.58
C ILE A 122 -4.53 -5.07 9.89
N ILE A 123 -5.37 -5.00 10.91
CA ILE A 123 -5.01 -4.45 12.22
C ILE A 123 -3.91 -5.28 12.88
N LEU A 124 -4.00 -6.61 12.84
CA LEU A 124 -2.93 -7.48 13.36
C LEU A 124 -1.58 -7.21 12.69
N ASN A 125 -1.58 -6.89 11.40
CA ASN A 125 -0.34 -6.50 10.71
C ASN A 125 0.18 -5.15 11.20
N TYR A 126 -0.69 -4.16 11.42
CA TYR A 126 -0.29 -2.88 12.00
C TYR A 126 0.29 -3.03 13.41
N GLU A 127 -0.33 -3.86 14.26
CA GLU A 127 0.21 -4.17 15.60
C GLU A 127 1.63 -4.73 15.51
N LYS A 128 1.84 -5.73 14.63
CA LYS A 128 3.16 -6.30 14.40
C LYS A 128 4.18 -5.30 13.83
N ILE A 129 3.75 -4.40 12.95
CA ILE A 129 4.58 -3.32 12.41
C ILE A 129 5.02 -2.40 13.54
N ILE A 130 4.09 -1.96 14.37
CA ILE A 130 4.37 -1.08 15.52
C ILE A 130 5.31 -1.77 16.51
N ASP A 131 5.07 -3.04 16.83
CA ASP A 131 5.90 -3.79 17.77
C ASP A 131 7.33 -3.97 17.23
N LYS A 132 7.50 -4.33 15.96
CA LYS A 132 8.82 -4.43 15.32
C LYS A 132 9.56 -3.08 15.35
N MET A 133 8.87 -1.99 15.01
CA MET A 133 9.45 -0.65 15.07
C MET A 133 9.89 -0.28 16.49
N LYS A 134 9.08 -0.54 17.51
CA LYS A 134 9.41 -0.27 18.91
C LYS A 134 10.62 -1.06 19.41
N VAL A 135 10.80 -2.29 18.92
CA VAL A 135 11.95 -3.13 19.27
C VAL A 135 13.21 -2.67 18.56
N ALA A 136 13.14 -2.44 17.24
CA ALA A 136 14.30 -2.19 16.41
C ALA A 136 14.70 -0.69 16.33
N SER A 137 13.73 0.22 16.50
CA SER A 137 13.95 1.67 16.49
C SER A 137 13.07 2.38 17.52
N PRO A 138 13.35 2.23 18.82
CA PRO A 138 12.47 2.68 19.92
C PRO A 138 12.32 4.20 20.01
N SER A 139 13.24 4.97 19.44
CA SER A 139 13.19 6.44 19.41
C SER A 139 12.29 7.00 18.31
N THR A 140 11.92 6.17 17.31
CA THR A 140 11.08 6.59 16.19
C THR A 140 9.66 6.93 16.66
N GLN A 141 9.20 8.13 16.36
CA GLN A 141 7.77 8.48 16.52
C GLN A 141 6.95 7.88 15.39
N LEU A 142 5.92 7.11 15.72
CA LEU A 142 5.05 6.44 14.75
C LEU A 142 3.75 7.20 14.56
N PHE A 143 3.43 7.51 13.31
CA PHE A 143 2.18 8.14 12.89
C PHE A 143 1.43 7.20 11.94
N VAL A 144 0.18 6.90 12.26
CA VAL A 144 -0.68 6.04 11.43
C VAL A 144 -1.81 6.90 10.86
N HIS A 145 -1.87 6.98 9.55
CA HIS A 145 -2.97 7.66 8.86
C HIS A 145 -4.15 6.73 8.69
N SER A 146 -5.35 7.29 8.69
CA SER A 146 -6.54 6.60 8.23
C SER A 146 -6.43 6.24 6.74
N VAL A 147 -7.01 5.11 6.34
CA VAL A 147 -7.15 4.69 4.95
C VAL A 147 -8.21 5.55 4.27
N LEU A 148 -7.92 6.03 3.06
CA LEU A 148 -8.87 6.77 2.25
C LEU A 148 -9.76 5.84 1.42
N PRO A 149 -11.05 6.17 1.23
CA PRO A 149 -11.95 5.40 0.38
C PRO A 149 -11.72 5.71 -1.11
N SER A 150 -12.42 5.00 -1.99
CA SER A 150 -12.55 5.37 -3.40
C SER A 150 -13.76 6.29 -3.64
N ASN A 151 -13.80 6.87 -4.85
CA ASN A 151 -14.99 7.50 -5.40
C ASN A 151 -15.59 6.60 -6.47
N ASP A 152 -16.66 5.89 -6.16
CA ASP A 152 -17.27 4.87 -7.04
C ASP A 152 -17.80 5.43 -8.37
N LYS A 153 -18.00 6.73 -8.49
CA LYS A 153 -18.41 7.37 -9.74
C LYS A 153 -17.23 7.60 -10.71
N LYS A 154 -16.01 7.55 -10.21
CA LYS A 154 -14.78 7.73 -10.99
C LYS A 154 -13.93 6.45 -11.04
N TRP A 155 -13.85 5.73 -9.91
CA TRP A 155 -13.12 4.48 -9.81
C TRP A 155 -14.00 3.33 -10.33
N VAL A 156 -13.57 2.67 -11.42
CA VAL A 156 -14.38 1.68 -12.14
C VAL A 156 -13.82 0.25 -12.08
N TRP A 157 -12.65 0.06 -11.46
CA TRP A 157 -11.92 -1.20 -11.53
C TRP A 157 -12.36 -2.21 -10.49
N ASP A 158 -12.50 -1.76 -9.23
CA ASP A 158 -12.86 -2.64 -8.13
C ASP A 158 -13.82 -1.93 -7.17
N LYS A 159 -14.82 -2.66 -6.71
CA LYS A 159 -15.74 -2.13 -5.71
C LYS A 159 -15.06 -2.15 -4.35
N ILE A 160 -14.78 -0.97 -3.81
CA ILE A 160 -14.27 -0.79 -2.46
C ILE A 160 -15.45 -0.51 -1.54
N ASP A 161 -15.71 -1.44 -0.62
CA ASP A 161 -16.77 -1.26 0.37
C ASP A 161 -16.38 -0.13 1.36
N PRO A 162 -17.07 1.02 1.34
CA PRO A 162 -16.73 2.15 2.21
C PRO A 162 -16.93 1.81 3.69
N TYR A 163 -17.80 0.86 4.04
CA TYR A 163 -17.98 0.45 5.42
C TYR A 163 -16.78 -0.34 5.94
N LYS A 164 -16.11 -1.12 5.10
CA LYS A 164 -14.85 -1.78 5.48
C LYS A 164 -13.73 -0.77 5.72
N VAL A 165 -13.67 0.31 4.92
CA VAL A 165 -12.71 1.40 5.15
C VAL A 165 -12.97 2.06 6.51
N ILE A 166 -14.24 2.37 6.82
CA ILE A 166 -14.64 2.94 8.11
C ILE A 166 -14.30 1.98 9.26
N GLU A 167 -14.57 0.70 9.10
CA GLU A 167 -14.26 -0.31 10.12
C GLU A 167 -12.76 -0.38 10.41
N VAL A 168 -11.92 -0.44 9.35
CA VAL A 168 -10.46 -0.42 9.48
C VAL A 168 -10.02 0.85 10.21
N ASN A 169 -10.51 2.02 9.80
CA ASN A 169 -10.14 3.31 10.41
C ASN A 169 -10.53 3.40 11.89
N ASN A 170 -11.72 2.92 12.26
CA ASN A 170 -12.15 2.87 13.65
C ASN A 170 -11.21 2.00 14.51
N LYS A 171 -10.72 0.89 13.96
CA LYS A 171 -9.77 0.00 14.64
C LYS A 171 -8.37 0.62 14.68
N LEU A 172 -7.90 1.28 13.59
CA LEU A 172 -6.62 2.00 13.56
C LEU A 172 -6.53 3.09 14.62
N ALA A 173 -7.63 3.81 14.86
CA ALA A 173 -7.70 4.85 15.88
C ALA A 173 -7.53 4.33 17.32
N LEU A 174 -7.68 3.02 17.54
CA LEU A 174 -7.52 2.38 18.86
C LEU A 174 -6.11 1.79 19.08
N LEU A 175 -5.26 1.79 18.04
CA LEU A 175 -3.91 1.26 18.14
C LEU A 175 -3.09 2.00 19.21
N LYS A 176 -2.23 1.25 19.91
CA LYS A 176 -1.34 1.79 20.94
C LYS A 176 0.07 1.94 20.39
N GLY A 177 0.78 2.94 20.90
CA GLY A 177 2.18 3.17 20.57
C GLY A 177 2.44 3.89 19.26
N CYS A 178 1.41 4.50 18.70
CA CYS A 178 1.46 5.42 17.57
C CYS A 178 0.50 6.58 17.78
N ILE A 179 0.66 7.62 16.99
CA ILE A 179 -0.27 8.74 16.88
C ILE A 179 -1.15 8.48 15.65
N TYR A 180 -2.46 8.39 15.86
CA TYR A 180 -3.40 8.28 14.77
C TYR A 180 -3.70 9.65 14.16
N ILE A 181 -3.69 9.74 12.83
CA ILE A 181 -4.04 10.95 12.07
C ILE A 181 -5.26 10.64 11.21
N ASP A 182 -6.37 11.30 11.49
CA ASP A 182 -7.59 11.16 10.72
C ASP A 182 -7.54 12.00 9.44
N LEU A 183 -7.08 11.38 8.36
CA LEU A 183 -7.21 11.95 7.02
C LEU A 183 -8.61 11.70 6.44
N TYR A 184 -9.27 10.61 6.84
CA TYR A 184 -10.54 10.20 6.26
C TYR A 184 -11.59 11.31 6.34
N SER A 185 -11.79 11.90 7.52
CA SER A 185 -12.80 12.95 7.72
C SER A 185 -12.56 14.20 6.85
N GLU A 186 -11.30 14.47 6.52
CA GLU A 186 -10.90 15.62 5.71
C GLU A 186 -11.05 15.42 4.19
N PHE A 187 -11.18 14.15 3.76
CA PHE A 187 -11.16 13.77 2.35
C PHE A 187 -12.48 13.23 1.82
N VAL A 188 -13.46 12.98 2.69
CA VAL A 188 -14.70 12.32 2.27
C VAL A 188 -15.89 13.27 2.16
N THR A 189 -16.79 12.89 1.27
CA THR A 189 -18.16 13.37 1.19
C THR A 189 -19.05 12.15 1.00
N ASP A 190 -20.06 11.98 1.85
CA ASP A 190 -20.97 10.81 1.79
C ASP A 190 -20.23 9.45 1.76
N LYS A 191 -19.21 9.28 2.61
CA LYS A 191 -18.34 8.09 2.71
C LYS A 191 -17.50 7.78 1.47
N SER A 192 -17.47 8.67 0.49
CA SER A 192 -16.75 8.53 -0.77
C SER A 192 -15.64 9.56 -0.84
N LEU A 193 -14.53 9.24 -1.48
CA LEU A 193 -13.46 10.22 -1.72
C LEU A 193 -14.01 11.42 -2.49
N ASN A 194 -13.80 12.61 -1.96
CA ASN A 194 -14.28 13.83 -2.59
C ASN A 194 -13.66 13.99 -3.99
N ARG A 195 -14.51 14.25 -4.97
CA ARG A 195 -14.15 14.36 -6.40
C ARG A 195 -13.10 15.41 -6.69
N ASP A 196 -13.00 16.43 -5.85
CA ASP A 196 -12.02 17.50 -5.98
C ASP A 196 -10.60 17.06 -5.69
N PHE A 197 -10.44 15.98 -4.94
CA PHE A 197 -9.14 15.48 -4.50
C PHE A 197 -8.61 14.30 -5.33
N THR A 198 -9.35 13.86 -6.35
CA THR A 198 -8.98 12.72 -7.18
C THR A 198 -9.32 12.91 -8.66
N ASN A 199 -8.49 12.38 -9.55
CA ASN A 199 -8.75 12.35 -10.99
C ASN A 199 -9.29 11.00 -11.46
N ASP A 200 -8.84 9.88 -10.85
CA ASP A 200 -9.21 8.51 -11.24
C ASP A 200 -10.19 7.83 -10.26
N GLY A 201 -10.51 8.49 -9.15
CA GLY A 201 -11.43 7.97 -8.14
C GLY A 201 -10.77 7.21 -7.00
N LEU A 202 -9.46 6.96 -7.05
CA LEU A 202 -8.70 6.30 -5.98
C LEU A 202 -7.50 7.15 -5.54
N HIS A 203 -6.63 7.51 -6.48
CA HIS A 203 -5.40 8.22 -6.18
C HIS A 203 -5.64 9.72 -6.08
N LEU A 204 -4.85 10.37 -5.23
CA LEU A 204 -5.00 11.81 -5.01
C LEU A 204 -4.44 12.62 -6.19
N SER A 205 -5.13 13.71 -6.46
CA SER A 205 -4.66 14.80 -7.33
C SER A 205 -3.67 15.70 -6.57
N GLY A 206 -3.02 16.62 -7.27
CA GLY A 206 -2.18 17.64 -6.63
C GLY A 206 -2.93 18.43 -5.53
N LYS A 207 -4.22 18.77 -5.77
CA LYS A 207 -5.09 19.41 -4.77
C LYS A 207 -5.29 18.50 -3.55
N GLY A 208 -5.43 17.19 -3.76
CA GLY A 208 -5.51 16.20 -2.68
C GLY A 208 -4.22 16.15 -1.85
N TYR A 209 -3.06 16.14 -2.47
CA TYR A 209 -1.79 16.16 -1.73
C TYR A 209 -1.55 17.50 -1.00
N GLN A 210 -1.98 18.63 -1.53
CA GLN A 210 -1.95 19.89 -0.80
C GLN A 210 -2.86 19.87 0.44
N LYS A 211 -4.03 19.25 0.33
CA LYS A 211 -4.90 19.03 1.49
C LYS A 211 -4.24 18.11 2.52
N TRP A 212 -3.62 17.01 2.07
CA TRP A 212 -2.88 16.11 2.96
C TRP A 212 -1.76 16.84 3.69
N LYS A 213 -0.98 17.64 2.95
CA LYS A 213 0.05 18.50 3.53
C LYS A 213 -0.51 19.32 4.69
N SER A 214 -1.61 20.05 4.48
CA SER A 214 -2.20 20.93 5.51
C SER A 214 -2.60 20.18 6.79
N VAL A 215 -2.96 18.90 6.69
CA VAL A 215 -3.34 18.09 7.84
C VAL A 215 -2.13 17.59 8.64
N ILE A 216 -1.04 17.23 7.95
CA ILE A 216 0.10 16.59 8.61
C ILE A 216 1.26 17.54 8.92
N GLU A 217 1.27 18.75 8.35
CA GLU A 217 2.33 19.74 8.57
C GLU A 217 2.62 20.00 10.07
N PRO A 218 1.63 20.06 10.98
CA PRO A 218 1.89 20.22 12.42
C PRO A 218 2.65 19.06 13.08
N TYR A 219 2.75 17.91 12.42
CA TYR A 219 3.44 16.72 12.95
C TYR A 219 4.88 16.57 12.43
N LEU A 220 5.32 17.46 11.54
CA LEU A 220 6.64 17.38 10.92
C LEU A 220 7.75 18.10 11.70
N ASP A 221 7.39 18.97 12.62
CA ASP A 221 8.32 19.73 13.47
C ASP A 221 8.74 18.96 14.73
#